data_22e6433e55d23879120c62e1df5707c3
#
_entry.id   22e6433e55d23879120c62e1df5707c3
#
_cell.length_a   1.000
_cell.length_b   1.000
_cell.length_c   1.000
_cell.angle_alpha   90.00
_cell.angle_beta   90.00
_cell.angle_gamma   90.00
#
_symmetry.space_group_name_H-M   'P 1'
#
loop_
_entity.id
_entity.type
_entity.pdbx_description
1 polymer ?
#
loop_
_entity_poly.entity_id
_entity_poly.type
_entity_poly.pdbx_seq_one_letter_code
_entity_poly.pdbx_strand_id
1 'polypeptide(L)'
;MRPALVLAILLILQASPAYAHPFTGGPSTAPQIAISIAGALATLVGLWIMLRSSPGSGAALARKRRWGLIVAAVGFTTFLLGPDLFGGSTPACVRPETQARIEIVSPSEGQQFPDGNVPVELKVTGGKTASVGSTQNRPGEGHLHLSVDGRLASMTGEAAQTLELPAGPHTLDVEYVANDHAPFCTRVIDSASFKVAGG
;
A
#
# COMPACT_ATOMS: atom_id res chain seq x y z
N MET A 1 37.45 -2.37 19.65
CA MET A 1 36.03 -2.11 19.37
C MET A 1 35.35 -3.47 19.29
N ARG A 2 34.31 -3.68 20.06
CA ARG A 2 33.63 -5.00 20.11
C ARG A 2 32.81 -5.20 18.86
N PRO A 3 33.05 -6.23 18.04
CA PRO A 3 32.31 -6.45 16.77
C PRO A 3 30.81 -6.67 16.97
N ALA A 4 30.38 -7.05 18.16
CA ALA A 4 28.99 -7.25 18.51
C ALA A 4 28.11 -5.98 18.41
N LEU A 5 28.69 -4.78 18.63
CA LEU A 5 27.93 -3.52 18.55
C LEU A 5 27.64 -3.12 17.10
N VAL A 6 28.57 -3.40 16.19
CA VAL A 6 28.40 -3.12 14.74
C VAL A 6 27.36 -4.07 14.13
N LEU A 7 27.36 -5.33 14.57
CA LEU A 7 26.39 -6.34 14.11
C LEU A 7 24.97 -6.03 14.59
N ALA A 8 24.82 -5.51 15.82
CA ALA A 8 23.50 -5.12 16.33
C ALA A 8 22.90 -3.92 15.57
N ILE A 9 23.73 -2.95 15.17
CA ILE A 9 23.30 -1.79 14.38
C ILE A 9 22.92 -2.22 12.95
N LEU A 10 23.66 -3.16 12.35
CA LEU A 10 23.34 -3.72 11.03
C LEU A 10 22.05 -4.56 11.05
N LEU A 11 21.79 -5.31 12.11
CA LEU A 11 20.55 -6.09 12.28
C LEU A 11 19.31 -5.19 12.48
N ILE A 12 19.46 -4.05 13.15
CA ILE A 12 18.37 -3.07 13.30
C ILE A 12 18.06 -2.39 11.95
N LEU A 13 19.05 -2.20 11.07
CA LEU A 13 18.86 -1.65 9.73
C LEU A 13 18.22 -2.67 8.76
N GLN A 14 18.37 -3.96 9.03
CA GLN A 14 17.72 -5.01 8.20
C GLN A 14 16.30 -5.38 8.69
N ALA A 15 15.99 -5.10 9.94
CA ALA A 15 14.63 -5.17 10.46
C ALA A 15 13.91 -3.84 10.22
N SER A 16 13.87 -3.40 8.96
CA SER A 16 12.78 -2.53 8.55
C SER A 16 11.54 -3.42 8.56
N PRO A 17 10.63 -3.29 9.56
CA PRO A 17 9.32 -3.81 9.34
C PRO A 17 8.87 -3.11 8.05
N ALA A 18 8.48 -3.88 7.05
CA ALA A 18 7.51 -3.38 6.12
C ALA A 18 6.36 -2.91 7.02
N TYR A 19 6.33 -1.62 7.34
CA TYR A 19 5.15 -1.00 7.88
C TYR A 19 4.12 -1.09 6.76
N ALA A 20 3.51 -2.26 6.70
CA ALA A 20 2.18 -2.38 6.18
C ALA A 20 1.33 -1.49 7.11
N HIS A 21 1.24 -0.21 6.79
CA HIS A 21 0.15 0.61 7.26
C HIS A 21 -1.11 -0.06 6.72
N PRO A 22 -1.95 -0.67 7.55
CA PRO A 22 -3.07 -1.47 7.06
C PRO A 22 -4.12 -0.63 6.35
N PHE A 23 -3.96 0.68 6.20
CA PHE A 23 -5.04 1.54 5.71
C PHE A 23 -4.66 2.70 4.78
N THR A 24 -3.39 2.99 4.51
CA THR A 24 -3.04 4.14 3.64
C THR A 24 -1.74 3.92 2.87
N GLY A 25 -1.50 2.72 2.38
CA GLY A 25 -0.27 2.34 1.69
C GLY A 25 -0.08 2.98 0.32
N GLY A 26 -0.01 4.30 0.26
CA GLY A 26 0.62 4.97 -0.86
C GLY A 26 2.15 4.81 -0.77
N PRO A 27 2.87 4.72 -1.89
CA PRO A 27 4.33 4.70 -1.87
C PRO A 27 4.84 5.95 -1.15
N SER A 28 5.80 5.75 -0.22
CA SER A 28 6.43 6.86 0.50
C SER A 28 6.96 7.89 -0.50
N THR A 29 6.57 9.15 -0.32
CA THR A 29 6.99 10.23 -1.23
C THR A 29 8.50 10.46 -1.14
N ALA A 30 9.13 10.86 -2.23
CA ALA A 30 10.56 11.17 -2.26
C ALA A 30 11.03 12.08 -1.09
N PRO A 31 10.30 13.14 -0.68
CA PRO A 31 10.68 13.93 0.49
C PRO A 31 10.66 13.15 1.81
N GLN A 32 9.73 12.23 2.03
CA GLN A 32 9.68 11.41 3.26
C GLN A 32 10.92 10.50 3.37
N ILE A 33 11.30 9.89 2.26
CA ILE A 33 12.51 9.06 2.19
C ILE A 33 13.76 9.93 2.47
N ALA A 34 13.84 11.12 1.89
CA ALA A 34 14.96 12.04 2.09
C ALA A 34 15.09 12.49 3.55
N ILE A 35 14.00 12.80 4.23
CA ILE A 35 13.97 13.18 5.65
C ILE A 35 14.45 12.02 6.53
N SER A 36 13.99 10.79 6.27
CA SER A 36 14.44 9.61 7.01
C SER A 36 15.93 9.34 6.83
N ILE A 37 16.43 9.44 5.60
CA ILE A 37 17.87 9.27 5.31
C ILE A 37 18.69 10.36 6.02
N ALA A 38 18.26 11.62 5.96
CA ALA A 38 18.95 12.72 6.62
C ALA A 38 19.02 12.54 8.16
N GLY A 39 17.91 12.10 8.77
CA GLY A 39 17.85 11.78 10.20
C GLY A 39 18.80 10.64 10.58
N ALA A 40 18.83 9.58 9.80
CA ALA A 40 19.74 8.45 10.02
C ALA A 40 21.21 8.86 9.89
N LEU A 41 21.58 9.65 8.89
CA LEU A 41 22.92 10.17 8.69
C LEU A 41 23.34 11.08 9.85
N ALA A 42 22.49 11.98 10.31
CA ALA A 42 22.77 12.84 11.46
C ALA A 42 23.01 12.03 12.73
N THR A 43 22.23 10.97 12.96
CA THR A 43 22.46 10.04 14.09
C THR A 43 23.83 9.39 14.03
N LEU A 44 24.22 8.89 12.86
CA LEU A 44 25.54 8.26 12.66
C LEU A 44 26.70 9.26 12.85
N VAL A 45 26.54 10.49 12.36
CA VAL A 45 27.55 11.56 12.58
C VAL A 45 27.69 11.90 14.05
N GLY A 46 26.58 12.05 14.77
CA GLY A 46 26.60 12.32 16.22
C GLY A 46 27.30 11.21 17.00
N LEU A 47 27.00 9.96 16.69
CA LEU A 47 27.64 8.79 17.30
C LEU A 47 29.13 8.74 16.96
N TRP A 48 29.50 9.02 15.70
CA TRP A 48 30.92 9.09 15.29
C TRP A 48 31.71 10.15 16.04
N ILE A 49 31.13 11.37 16.22
CA ILE A 49 31.73 12.44 17.03
C ILE A 49 32.00 11.95 18.46
N MET A 50 31.04 11.24 19.06
CA MET A 50 31.21 10.68 20.42
C MET A 50 32.33 9.64 20.49
N LEU A 51 32.37 8.70 19.56
CA LEU A 51 33.32 7.59 19.56
C LEU A 51 34.73 8.05 19.23
N ARG A 52 34.91 9.06 18.37
CA ARG A 52 36.21 9.61 17.97
C ARG A 52 36.75 10.63 18.96
N SER A 53 35.99 11.02 19.97
CA SER A 53 36.48 11.87 21.05
C SER A 53 37.44 11.07 21.93
N SER A 54 38.75 11.25 21.71
CA SER A 54 39.83 10.58 22.44
C SER A 54 39.69 10.77 23.98
N PRO A 55 40.09 9.79 24.81
CA PRO A 55 40.08 9.90 26.26
C PRO A 55 41.09 10.97 26.66
N GLY A 56 40.63 12.17 26.91
CA GLY A 56 41.39 13.30 27.45
C GLY A 56 40.56 13.95 28.56
N SER A 57 41.24 14.42 29.61
CA SER A 57 40.59 15.13 30.70
C SER A 57 40.45 16.60 30.36
N GLY A 58 39.22 17.11 30.25
CA GLY A 58 39.00 18.53 30.10
C GLY A 58 37.60 18.93 29.63
N ALA A 59 37.21 20.17 29.92
CA ALA A 59 35.90 20.76 29.55
C ALA A 59 35.61 20.71 28.05
N ALA A 60 36.63 20.77 27.19
CA ALA A 60 36.53 20.70 25.75
C ALA A 60 36.01 19.31 25.27
N LEU A 61 36.47 18.24 25.90
CA LEU A 61 36.02 16.89 25.58
C LEU A 61 34.55 16.66 26.01
N ALA A 62 34.22 17.13 27.22
CA ALA A 62 32.85 17.07 27.71
C ALA A 62 31.89 17.82 26.79
N ARG A 63 32.29 18.99 26.26
CA ARG A 63 31.51 19.76 25.28
C ARG A 63 31.35 19.01 23.97
N LYS A 64 32.41 18.41 23.41
CA LYS A 64 32.31 17.61 22.17
C LYS A 64 31.36 16.42 22.32
N ARG A 65 31.46 15.69 23.45
CA ARG A 65 30.56 14.57 23.73
C ARG A 65 29.10 15.00 23.87
N ARG A 66 28.84 16.14 24.56
CA ARG A 66 27.47 16.70 24.64
C ARG A 66 26.92 17.06 23.27
N TRP A 67 27.70 17.70 22.41
CA TRP A 67 27.29 18.01 21.03
C TRP A 67 27.04 16.75 20.22
N GLY A 68 27.86 15.73 20.31
CA GLY A 68 27.64 14.44 19.66
C GLY A 68 26.33 13.78 20.08
N LEU A 69 26.01 13.82 21.39
CA LEU A 69 24.74 13.32 21.93
C LEU A 69 23.54 14.11 21.40
N ILE A 70 23.64 15.45 21.38
CA ILE A 70 22.56 16.30 20.87
C ILE A 70 22.30 16.00 19.39
N VAL A 71 23.34 15.95 18.56
CA VAL A 71 23.21 15.65 17.13
C VAL A 71 22.62 14.26 16.91
N ALA A 72 23.08 13.27 17.68
CA ALA A 72 22.53 11.91 17.57
C ALA A 72 21.06 11.85 18.00
N ALA A 73 20.68 12.53 19.09
CA ALA A 73 19.31 12.56 19.58
C ALA A 73 18.37 13.28 18.59
N VAL A 74 18.78 14.44 18.06
CA VAL A 74 18.00 15.18 17.05
C VAL A 74 17.86 14.36 15.78
N GLY A 75 18.95 13.74 15.29
CA GLY A 75 18.92 12.90 14.11
C GLY A 75 18.00 11.70 14.29
N PHE A 76 18.04 11.04 15.44
CA PHE A 76 17.18 9.90 15.76
C PHE A 76 15.70 10.31 15.86
N THR A 77 15.42 11.45 16.49
CA THR A 77 14.05 11.99 16.57
C THR A 77 13.53 12.36 15.17
N THR A 78 14.35 12.98 14.33
CA THR A 78 13.98 13.29 12.95
C THR A 78 13.76 12.02 12.13
N PHE A 79 14.56 10.98 12.35
CA PHE A 79 14.36 9.69 11.70
C PHE A 79 13.03 9.04 12.07
N LEU A 80 12.65 9.07 13.36
CA LEU A 80 11.43 8.44 13.87
C LEU A 80 10.16 9.25 13.54
N LEU A 81 10.20 10.55 13.76
CA LEU A 81 9.01 11.42 13.71
C LEU A 81 8.99 12.33 12.49
N GLY A 82 10.13 12.49 11.81
CA GLY A 82 10.25 13.39 10.67
C GLY A 82 9.27 13.11 9.53
N PRO A 83 9.08 11.85 9.12
CA PRO A 83 8.08 11.52 8.10
C PRO A 83 6.67 11.95 8.45
N ASP A 84 6.29 11.88 9.72
CA ASP A 84 4.94 12.26 10.19
C ASP A 84 4.79 13.77 10.39
N LEU A 85 5.85 14.44 10.87
CA LEU A 85 5.84 15.87 11.16
C LEU A 85 6.09 16.76 9.92
N PHE A 86 6.92 16.29 8.99
CA PHE A 86 7.35 17.03 7.80
C PHE A 86 6.91 16.35 6.50
N GLY A 87 6.33 15.15 6.58
CA GLY A 87 5.64 14.52 5.48
C GLY A 87 4.43 15.37 5.14
N GLY A 88 4.48 16.07 4.00
CA GLY A 88 3.34 16.83 3.51
C GLY A 88 2.12 15.91 3.47
N SER A 89 0.95 16.46 3.76
CA SER A 89 -0.33 15.79 3.54
C SER A 89 -0.28 15.08 2.19
N THR A 90 -0.57 13.80 2.17
CA THR A 90 -0.80 13.07 0.92
C THR A 90 -1.70 13.97 0.06
N PRO A 91 -1.30 14.27 -1.19
CA PRO A 91 -2.13 15.11 -2.03
C PRO A 91 -3.55 14.55 -2.01
N ALA A 92 -4.52 15.42 -1.72
CA ALA A 92 -5.91 15.02 -1.73
C ALA A 92 -6.18 14.35 -3.07
N CYS A 93 -6.81 13.20 -3.03
CA CYS A 93 -7.17 12.50 -4.24
C CYS A 93 -8.08 13.40 -5.07
N VAL A 94 -7.68 13.73 -6.29
CA VAL A 94 -8.46 14.56 -7.23
C VAL A 94 -9.46 13.75 -8.04
N ARG A 95 -9.57 12.44 -7.78
CA ARG A 95 -10.50 11.55 -8.45
C ARG A 95 -11.89 11.62 -7.78
N PRO A 96 -12.95 11.20 -8.50
CA PRO A 96 -14.27 11.08 -7.90
C PRO A 96 -14.25 10.19 -6.66
N GLU A 97 -15.02 10.54 -5.67
CA GLU A 97 -15.32 9.66 -4.54
C GLU A 97 -16.59 8.87 -4.81
N THR A 98 -16.71 7.74 -4.16
CA THR A 98 -17.91 6.91 -4.21
C THR A 98 -18.18 6.29 -2.85
N GLN A 99 -19.45 6.04 -2.58
CA GLN A 99 -19.90 5.21 -1.46
C GLN A 99 -20.31 3.81 -1.94
N ALA A 100 -20.00 3.48 -3.20
CA ALA A 100 -20.30 2.19 -3.77
C ALA A 100 -19.60 1.07 -2.98
N ARG A 101 -20.27 -0.06 -2.92
CA ARG A 101 -19.74 -1.33 -2.40
C ARG A 101 -20.11 -2.40 -3.39
N ILE A 102 -19.22 -3.34 -3.58
CA ILE A 102 -19.42 -4.54 -4.40
C ILE A 102 -19.48 -5.74 -3.48
N GLU A 103 -20.31 -6.68 -3.83
CA GLU A 103 -20.39 -8.01 -3.23
C GLU A 103 -20.48 -9.02 -4.39
N ILE A 104 -19.55 -9.97 -4.42
CA ILE A 104 -19.60 -11.11 -5.33
C ILE A 104 -20.57 -12.12 -4.71
N VAL A 105 -21.75 -12.26 -5.31
CA VAL A 105 -22.76 -13.24 -4.86
C VAL A 105 -22.44 -14.62 -5.40
N SER A 106 -22.01 -14.69 -6.66
CA SER A 106 -21.50 -15.91 -7.33
C SER A 106 -20.29 -15.52 -8.21
N PRO A 107 -19.21 -16.30 -8.20
CA PRO A 107 -18.94 -17.46 -7.34
C PRO A 107 -18.73 -17.07 -5.87
N SER A 108 -19.19 -17.90 -4.95
CA SER A 108 -18.84 -17.77 -3.53
C SER A 108 -17.48 -18.39 -3.24
N GLU A 109 -16.85 -17.98 -2.12
CA GLU A 109 -15.55 -18.51 -1.71
C GLU A 109 -15.57 -20.04 -1.62
N GLY A 110 -14.62 -20.69 -2.32
CA GLY A 110 -14.48 -22.15 -2.37
C GLY A 110 -15.53 -22.87 -3.22
N GLN A 111 -16.42 -22.16 -3.94
CA GLN A 111 -17.45 -22.78 -4.79
C GLN A 111 -16.81 -23.65 -5.87
N GLN A 112 -17.49 -24.72 -6.25
CA GLN A 112 -17.07 -25.61 -7.34
C GLN A 112 -18.11 -25.63 -8.43
N PHE A 113 -17.64 -25.52 -9.69
CA PHE A 113 -18.46 -25.60 -10.89
C PHE A 113 -18.13 -26.89 -11.63
N PRO A 114 -19.14 -27.59 -12.13
CA PRO A 114 -18.93 -28.89 -12.81
C PRO A 114 -18.30 -28.72 -14.21
N ASP A 115 -18.45 -27.57 -14.82
CA ASP A 115 -17.93 -27.22 -16.14
C ASP A 115 -17.41 -25.77 -16.19
N GLY A 116 -16.89 -25.40 -17.35
CA GLY A 116 -16.27 -24.07 -17.55
C GLY A 116 -17.25 -22.90 -17.60
N ASN A 117 -18.56 -23.12 -17.54
CA ASN A 117 -19.55 -22.05 -17.56
C ASN A 117 -19.77 -21.54 -16.12
N VAL A 118 -19.11 -20.46 -15.77
CA VAL A 118 -19.15 -19.88 -14.43
C VAL A 118 -20.12 -18.70 -14.40
N PRO A 119 -21.30 -18.83 -13.79
CA PRO A 119 -22.22 -17.71 -13.60
C PRO A 119 -21.64 -16.75 -12.54
N VAL A 120 -21.47 -15.51 -12.96
CA VAL A 120 -21.05 -14.41 -12.09
C VAL A 120 -22.27 -13.57 -11.77
N GLU A 121 -22.53 -13.37 -10.50
CA GLU A 121 -23.58 -12.50 -10.00
C GLU A 121 -22.98 -11.52 -9.01
N LEU A 122 -23.22 -10.23 -9.22
CA LEU A 122 -22.62 -9.12 -8.48
C LEU A 122 -23.72 -8.25 -7.91
N LYS A 123 -23.48 -7.70 -6.73
CA LYS A 123 -24.35 -6.72 -6.11
C LYS A 123 -23.60 -5.43 -5.87
N VAL A 124 -24.05 -4.34 -6.49
CA VAL A 124 -23.54 -3.00 -6.30
C VAL A 124 -24.52 -2.22 -5.43
N THR A 125 -24.01 -1.63 -4.34
CA THR A 125 -24.81 -0.77 -3.45
C THR A 125 -24.13 0.57 -3.29
N GLY A 126 -24.91 1.66 -3.15
CA GLY A 126 -24.36 3.01 -2.97
C GLY A 126 -23.69 3.62 -4.22
N GLY A 127 -23.78 2.94 -5.37
CA GLY A 127 -23.29 3.39 -6.67
C GLY A 127 -24.29 3.14 -7.77
N LYS A 128 -24.06 3.74 -8.93
CA LYS A 128 -24.83 3.52 -10.16
C LYS A 128 -23.94 2.94 -11.24
N THR A 129 -24.33 1.82 -11.81
CA THR A 129 -23.63 1.27 -12.96
C THR A 129 -23.96 2.06 -14.21
N ALA A 130 -22.94 2.41 -14.97
CA ALA A 130 -23.05 3.10 -16.25
C ALA A 130 -22.59 2.18 -17.39
N SER A 131 -22.96 2.54 -18.61
CA SER A 131 -22.44 1.87 -19.80
C SER A 131 -20.93 2.07 -19.91
N VAL A 132 -20.21 1.01 -20.25
CA VAL A 132 -18.75 0.99 -20.44
C VAL A 132 -18.25 2.04 -21.46
N GLY A 133 -19.10 2.48 -22.37
CA GLY A 133 -18.77 3.53 -23.35
C GLY A 133 -18.80 4.96 -22.81
N SER A 134 -19.23 5.18 -21.56
CA SER A 134 -19.22 6.51 -20.96
C SER A 134 -17.81 6.87 -20.49
N THR A 135 -17.33 8.06 -20.89
CA THR A 135 -16.00 8.58 -20.48
C THR A 135 -16.12 9.76 -19.52
N GLN A 136 -17.33 10.26 -19.26
CA GLN A 136 -17.56 11.37 -18.36
C GLN A 136 -17.68 10.87 -16.92
N ASN A 137 -16.74 11.25 -16.08
CA ASN A 137 -16.80 10.94 -14.67
C ASN A 137 -17.93 11.71 -13.98
N ARG A 138 -18.75 10.99 -13.23
CA ARG A 138 -19.78 11.54 -12.36
C ARG A 138 -19.66 10.92 -10.96
N PRO A 139 -19.98 11.66 -9.90
CA PRO A 139 -19.93 11.11 -8.55
C PRO A 139 -20.83 9.87 -8.44
N GLY A 140 -20.25 8.78 -7.93
CA GLY A 140 -20.96 7.53 -7.71
C GLY A 140 -21.39 6.75 -8.96
N GLU A 141 -21.03 7.19 -10.17
CA GLU A 141 -21.25 6.45 -11.41
C GLU A 141 -19.97 5.76 -11.88
N GLY A 142 -20.12 4.52 -12.34
CA GLY A 142 -19.00 3.73 -12.83
C GLY A 142 -19.46 2.42 -13.44
N HIS A 143 -18.51 1.54 -13.71
CA HIS A 143 -18.78 0.20 -14.24
C HIS A 143 -17.84 -0.82 -13.58
N LEU A 144 -18.03 -2.08 -13.88
CA LEU A 144 -17.34 -3.19 -13.26
C LEU A 144 -16.24 -3.71 -14.16
N HIS A 145 -15.04 -3.84 -13.62
CA HIS A 145 -13.93 -4.58 -14.21
C HIS A 145 -13.83 -5.92 -13.50
N LEU A 146 -13.96 -7.00 -14.26
CA LEU A 146 -13.82 -8.37 -13.79
C LEU A 146 -12.49 -8.92 -14.27
N SER A 147 -11.64 -9.31 -13.36
CA SER A 147 -10.36 -9.94 -13.66
C SER A 147 -10.36 -11.38 -13.11
N VAL A 148 -9.89 -12.31 -13.92
CA VAL A 148 -9.70 -13.70 -13.51
C VAL A 148 -8.21 -13.99 -13.53
N ASP A 149 -7.67 -14.49 -12.42
CA ASP A 149 -6.26 -14.81 -12.23
C ASP A 149 -5.34 -13.63 -12.62
N GLY A 150 -5.77 -12.40 -12.24
CA GLY A 150 -5.05 -11.16 -12.50
C GLY A 150 -5.13 -10.65 -13.95
N ARG A 151 -5.97 -11.25 -14.80
CA ARG A 151 -6.20 -10.80 -16.19
C ARG A 151 -7.61 -10.28 -16.36
N LEU A 152 -7.74 -9.11 -16.95
CA LEU A 152 -9.06 -8.53 -17.27
C LEU A 152 -9.83 -9.46 -18.22
N ALA A 153 -10.94 -10.01 -17.73
CA ALA A 153 -11.81 -10.91 -18.46
C ALA A 153 -13.02 -10.19 -19.04
N SER A 154 -13.57 -9.18 -18.33
CA SER A 154 -14.74 -8.44 -18.77
C SER A 154 -14.78 -7.04 -18.18
N MET A 155 -15.42 -6.13 -18.92
CA MET A 155 -15.84 -4.82 -18.44
C MET A 155 -17.34 -4.70 -18.71
N THR A 156 -18.15 -4.41 -17.68
CA THR A 156 -19.60 -4.43 -17.80
C THR A 156 -20.29 -3.44 -16.86
N GLY A 157 -21.45 -2.97 -17.24
CA GLY A 157 -22.43 -2.31 -16.36
C GLY A 157 -23.46 -3.28 -15.79
N GLU A 158 -23.45 -4.53 -16.23
CA GLU A 158 -24.44 -5.54 -15.83
C GLU A 158 -24.04 -6.24 -14.54
N ALA A 159 -25.03 -6.55 -13.72
CA ALA A 159 -24.84 -7.24 -12.45
C ALA A 159 -24.67 -8.76 -12.60
N ALA A 160 -24.94 -9.32 -13.76
CA ALA A 160 -24.85 -10.76 -14.01
C ALA A 160 -24.29 -11.04 -15.39
N GLN A 161 -23.39 -12.02 -15.47
CA GLN A 161 -22.85 -12.55 -16.73
C GLN A 161 -22.29 -13.96 -16.52
N THR A 162 -21.96 -14.65 -17.59
CA THR A 162 -21.28 -15.96 -17.52
C THR A 162 -19.87 -15.81 -18.09
N LEU A 163 -18.88 -16.35 -17.39
CA LEU A 163 -17.52 -16.46 -17.87
C LEU A 163 -17.23 -17.90 -18.28
N GLU A 164 -16.53 -18.08 -19.41
CA GLU A 164 -16.03 -19.38 -19.85
C GLU A 164 -14.58 -19.52 -19.37
N LEU A 165 -14.33 -20.48 -18.47
CA LEU A 165 -13.02 -20.67 -17.84
C LEU A 165 -12.57 -22.13 -17.99
N PRO A 166 -11.26 -22.36 -18.12
CA PRO A 166 -10.71 -23.71 -18.14
C PRO A 166 -10.88 -24.41 -16.79
N ALA A 167 -10.65 -25.70 -16.75
CA ALA A 167 -10.60 -26.45 -15.51
C ALA A 167 -9.41 -26.01 -14.66
N GLY A 168 -9.63 -25.84 -13.36
CA GLY A 168 -8.60 -25.44 -12.41
C GLY A 168 -9.11 -24.57 -11.28
N PRO A 169 -8.23 -24.15 -10.38
CA PRO A 169 -8.50 -23.12 -9.38
C PRO A 169 -8.43 -21.73 -10.05
N HIS A 170 -9.34 -20.86 -9.68
CA HIS A 170 -9.43 -19.49 -10.19
C HIS A 170 -9.70 -18.50 -9.06
N THR A 171 -9.29 -17.26 -9.28
CA THR A 171 -9.65 -16.11 -8.44
C THR A 171 -10.32 -15.06 -9.32
N LEU A 172 -11.54 -14.67 -8.95
CA LEU A 172 -12.26 -13.55 -9.54
C LEU A 172 -12.02 -12.31 -8.66
N ASP A 173 -11.46 -11.28 -9.25
CA ASP A 173 -11.37 -9.95 -8.65
C ASP A 173 -12.32 -9.03 -9.42
N VAL A 174 -13.18 -8.33 -8.69
CA VAL A 174 -14.11 -7.36 -9.27
C VAL A 174 -13.80 -5.98 -8.69
N GLU A 175 -13.56 -5.02 -9.56
CA GLU A 175 -13.37 -3.63 -9.18
C GLU A 175 -14.45 -2.73 -9.81
N TYR A 176 -15.05 -1.88 -8.98
CA TYR A 176 -15.92 -0.82 -9.46
C TYR A 176 -15.08 0.41 -9.75
N VAL A 177 -15.02 0.81 -11.01
CA VAL A 177 -14.18 1.91 -11.51
C VAL A 177 -15.02 3.05 -12.04
N ALA A 178 -14.45 4.26 -12.05
CA ALA A 178 -15.09 5.42 -12.64
C ALA A 178 -15.21 5.28 -14.17
N ASN A 179 -16.02 6.14 -14.80
CA ASN A 179 -16.31 6.04 -16.23
C ASN A 179 -15.08 6.19 -17.15
N ASP A 180 -13.98 6.77 -16.66
CA ASP A 180 -12.70 6.86 -17.35
C ASP A 180 -11.80 5.63 -17.17
N HIS A 181 -12.35 4.51 -16.69
CA HIS A 181 -11.66 3.25 -16.43
C HIS A 181 -10.57 3.31 -15.35
N ALA A 182 -10.49 4.38 -14.58
CA ALA A 182 -9.55 4.47 -13.49
C ALA A 182 -10.25 4.33 -12.13
N PRO A 183 -9.55 3.87 -11.08
CA PRO A 183 -10.14 3.64 -9.77
C PRO A 183 -10.66 4.93 -9.15
N PHE A 184 -11.65 4.83 -8.28
CA PHE A 184 -12.05 5.90 -7.37
C PHE A 184 -10.93 6.21 -6.36
N CYS A 185 -11.03 7.31 -5.62
CA CYS A 185 -10.07 7.65 -4.57
C CYS A 185 -9.89 6.52 -3.57
N THR A 186 -10.99 5.96 -3.12
CA THR A 186 -11.01 4.70 -2.37
C THR A 186 -11.38 3.60 -3.35
N ARG A 187 -10.49 2.65 -3.56
CA ARG A 187 -10.77 1.51 -4.44
C ARG A 187 -11.90 0.67 -3.87
N VAL A 188 -12.80 0.27 -4.74
CA VAL A 188 -13.96 -0.58 -4.40
C VAL A 188 -13.74 -1.91 -5.08
N ILE A 189 -13.29 -2.90 -4.32
CA ILE A 189 -12.89 -4.23 -4.82
C ILE A 189 -13.53 -5.30 -3.96
N ASP A 190 -13.89 -6.40 -4.59
CA ASP A 190 -14.22 -7.66 -3.93
C ASP A 190 -13.56 -8.82 -4.68
N SER A 191 -13.31 -9.93 -3.99
CA SER A 191 -12.57 -11.07 -4.52
C SER A 191 -13.13 -12.39 -4.01
N ALA A 192 -13.18 -13.39 -4.88
CA ALA A 192 -13.61 -14.73 -4.52
C ALA A 192 -12.76 -15.78 -5.23
N SER A 193 -12.32 -16.81 -4.49
CA SER A 193 -11.63 -17.98 -5.03
C SER A 193 -12.59 -19.14 -5.22
N PHE A 194 -12.49 -19.85 -6.34
CA PHE A 194 -13.37 -20.95 -6.69
C PHE A 194 -12.64 -21.97 -7.56
N LYS A 195 -13.31 -23.03 -7.93
CA LYS A 195 -12.73 -24.10 -8.75
C LYS A 195 -13.67 -24.55 -9.85
N VAL A 196 -13.12 -24.74 -11.04
CA VAL A 196 -13.79 -25.39 -12.16
C VAL A 196 -13.30 -26.84 -12.25
N ALA A 197 -14.22 -27.80 -12.28
CA ALA A 197 -13.88 -29.21 -12.46
C ALA A 197 -13.41 -29.45 -13.91
N GLY A 198 -12.49 -30.40 -14.08
CA GLY A 198 -12.19 -30.93 -15.40
C GLY A 198 -13.33 -31.86 -15.82
N GLY A 199 -13.90 -31.61 -16.99
CA GLY A 199 -14.83 -32.51 -17.61
C GLY A 199 -14.15 -33.82 -18.03
#